data_b45838934220dd64a2c0a7427093a6f7
#
_entry.id   b45838934220dd64a2c0a7427093a6f7
#
_cell.length_a   1.000
_cell.length_b   1.000
_cell.length_c   1.000
_cell.angle_alpha   90.00
_cell.angle_beta   90.00
_cell.angle_gamma   90.00
#
_symmetry.space_group_name_H-M   'P 1'
#
loop_
_entity.id
_entity.type
_entity.pdbx_description
1 polymer ?
#
loop_
_entity_poly.entity_id
_entity_poly.type
_entity_poly.pdbx_seq_one_letter_code
_entity_poly.pdbx_strand_id
1 'polypeptide(L)'
;MITVTDLLGRSAELSPASDSAQLDTELLLCHSLNVDRTWLKTWPDHQPQPADIAQFELLFKRRLNGEPVAFIIGTQGFWSLELCVSPDTLIPRPETELLVETALRLDLPTNSQVLDLGTGTGAIALALAAEQPLWQVTGVDIQPKALALAERNRQLHQLDNLSIYQSDWFSALATARPQPETGFDLILSNPPYIEADDQHLFEGDVRFEPASALVSGVDGLDDLRLVIGQSCSFLRQGGWLMVEHGHNQGAAVRELFSAAGYHSVETRVDYNRLDRISLGCLPESY
;
A
#
# COMPACT_ATOMS: atom_id res chain seq x y z
N MET A 1 12.27 -39.85 5.30
CA MET A 1 12.45 -38.54 6.03
C MET A 1 11.97 -37.49 5.07
N ILE A 2 11.25 -36.49 5.57
CA ILE A 2 10.64 -35.41 4.77
C ILE A 2 11.73 -34.43 4.34
N THR A 3 11.79 -34.10 3.05
CA THR A 3 12.75 -33.14 2.48
C THR A 3 12.07 -31.81 2.13
N VAL A 4 12.88 -30.77 1.82
CA VAL A 4 12.38 -29.49 1.27
C VAL A 4 11.54 -29.72 0.01
N THR A 5 11.99 -30.61 -0.90
CA THR A 5 11.24 -30.98 -2.10
C THR A 5 9.86 -31.56 -1.78
N ASP A 6 9.77 -32.44 -0.77
CA ASP A 6 8.49 -33.03 -0.36
C ASP A 6 7.51 -31.95 0.14
N LEU A 7 8.01 -30.98 0.93
CA LEU A 7 7.19 -29.88 1.46
C LEU A 7 6.75 -28.91 0.35
N LEU A 8 7.62 -28.57 -0.59
CA LEU A 8 7.29 -27.73 -1.74
C LEU A 8 6.29 -28.43 -2.68
N GLY A 9 6.34 -29.75 -2.80
CA GLY A 9 5.39 -30.56 -3.57
C GLY A 9 3.93 -30.41 -3.11
N ARG A 10 3.70 -29.93 -1.89
CA ARG A 10 2.36 -29.70 -1.34
C ARG A 10 1.66 -28.46 -1.92
N SER A 11 2.35 -27.65 -2.71
CA SER A 11 1.76 -26.47 -3.37
C SER A 11 0.48 -26.79 -4.15
N ALA A 12 0.36 -28.01 -4.71
CA ALA A 12 -0.86 -28.45 -5.39
C ALA A 12 -2.11 -28.45 -4.50
N GLU A 13 -1.95 -28.61 -3.16
CA GLU A 13 -3.04 -28.55 -2.20
C GLU A 13 -3.62 -27.13 -2.07
N LEU A 14 -2.79 -26.08 -2.30
CA LEU A 14 -3.20 -24.67 -2.25
C LEU A 14 -3.87 -24.18 -3.54
N SER A 15 -3.73 -24.89 -4.66
CA SER A 15 -4.23 -24.45 -5.97
C SER A 15 -5.71 -24.05 -6.00
N PRO A 16 -6.62 -24.66 -5.20
CA PRO A 16 -8.02 -24.22 -5.12
C PRO A 16 -8.21 -22.90 -4.35
N ALA A 17 -7.23 -22.50 -3.52
CA ALA A 17 -7.32 -21.36 -2.61
C ALA A 17 -6.38 -20.19 -3.00
N SER A 18 -5.50 -20.39 -3.97
CA SER A 18 -4.48 -19.40 -4.34
C SER A 18 -4.04 -19.55 -5.80
N ASP A 19 -4.01 -18.42 -6.51
CA ASP A 19 -3.45 -18.32 -7.85
C ASP A 19 -1.90 -18.36 -7.85
N SER A 20 -1.28 -18.18 -6.67
CA SER A 20 0.17 -18.19 -6.46
C SER A 20 0.64 -19.36 -5.57
N ALA A 21 -0.06 -20.50 -5.61
CA ALA A 21 0.14 -21.64 -4.71
C ALA A 21 1.60 -22.07 -4.51
N GLN A 22 2.40 -22.08 -5.59
CA GLN A 22 3.83 -22.40 -5.54
C GLN A 22 4.60 -21.33 -4.72
N LEU A 23 4.38 -20.07 -5.01
CA LEU A 23 5.03 -18.95 -4.31
C LEU A 23 4.64 -18.91 -2.83
N ASP A 24 3.36 -19.10 -2.55
CA ASP A 24 2.84 -19.12 -1.18
C ASP A 24 3.52 -20.23 -0.36
N THR A 25 3.64 -21.44 -0.93
CA THR A 25 4.32 -22.54 -0.27
C THR A 25 5.80 -22.26 -0.02
N GLU A 26 6.50 -21.67 -1.02
CA GLU A 26 7.91 -21.27 -0.87
C GLU A 26 8.07 -20.24 0.26
N LEU A 27 7.22 -19.19 0.31
CA LEU A 27 7.29 -18.16 1.32
C LEU A 27 7.02 -18.68 2.74
N LEU A 28 6.02 -19.53 2.91
CA LEU A 28 5.72 -20.16 4.19
C LEU A 28 6.85 -21.09 4.66
N LEU A 29 7.47 -21.84 3.74
CA LEU A 29 8.60 -22.69 4.06
C LEU A 29 9.85 -21.86 4.40
N CYS A 30 10.13 -20.80 3.63
CA CYS A 30 11.21 -19.86 3.95
C CYS A 30 11.06 -19.29 5.36
N HIS A 31 9.86 -18.85 5.70
CA HIS A 31 9.56 -18.31 7.03
C HIS A 31 9.79 -19.36 8.14
N SER A 32 9.32 -20.60 7.91
CA SER A 32 9.45 -21.69 8.90
C SER A 32 10.89 -22.12 9.13
N LEU A 33 11.71 -22.09 8.08
CA LEU A 33 13.15 -22.47 8.15
C LEU A 33 14.08 -21.29 8.44
N ASN A 34 13.55 -20.07 8.44
CA ASN A 34 14.34 -18.82 8.53
C ASN A 34 15.44 -18.74 7.46
N VAL A 35 15.07 -18.98 6.20
CA VAL A 35 15.95 -18.98 5.02
C VAL A 35 15.29 -18.20 3.87
N ASP A 36 16.06 -17.89 2.83
CA ASP A 36 15.55 -17.30 1.60
C ASP A 36 15.15 -18.35 0.54
N ARG A 37 14.49 -17.91 -0.52
CA ARG A 37 14.07 -18.76 -1.63
C ARG A 37 15.25 -19.33 -2.42
N THR A 38 16.40 -18.66 -2.43
CA THR A 38 17.63 -19.17 -3.08
C THR A 38 18.14 -20.38 -2.34
N TRP A 39 18.09 -20.35 -1.01
CA TRP A 39 18.46 -21.47 -0.17
C TRP A 39 17.59 -22.71 -0.44
N LEU A 40 16.27 -22.57 -0.54
CA LEU A 40 15.36 -23.71 -0.86
C LEU A 40 15.73 -24.37 -2.18
N LYS A 41 16.09 -23.58 -3.21
CA LYS A 41 16.52 -24.09 -4.53
C LYS A 41 17.89 -24.75 -4.49
N THR A 42 18.76 -24.30 -3.62
CA THR A 42 20.12 -24.80 -3.48
C THR A 42 20.17 -26.13 -2.71
N TRP A 43 19.26 -26.29 -1.73
CA TRP A 43 19.25 -27.44 -0.84
C TRP A 43 17.93 -28.21 -0.86
N PRO A 44 17.49 -28.73 -2.02
CA PRO A 44 16.19 -29.39 -2.18
C PRO A 44 16.05 -30.68 -1.36
N ASP A 45 17.17 -31.38 -1.12
CA ASP A 45 17.20 -32.65 -0.38
C ASP A 45 17.44 -32.42 1.14
N HIS A 46 17.55 -31.17 1.58
CA HIS A 46 17.68 -30.87 3.02
C HIS A 46 16.48 -31.42 3.79
N GLN A 47 16.75 -31.99 4.96
CA GLN A 47 15.73 -32.54 5.85
C GLN A 47 15.53 -31.59 7.03
N PRO A 48 14.45 -30.80 7.04
CA PRO A 48 14.17 -29.87 8.13
C PRO A 48 13.96 -30.56 9.47
N GLN A 49 14.21 -29.86 10.57
CA GLN A 49 13.95 -30.38 11.89
C GLN A 49 12.44 -30.58 12.12
N PRO A 50 12.02 -31.51 12.97
CA PRO A 50 10.61 -31.74 13.27
C PRO A 50 9.85 -30.49 13.73
N ALA A 51 10.53 -29.57 14.43
CA ALA A 51 9.93 -28.31 14.87
C ALA A 51 9.62 -27.37 13.69
N ASP A 52 10.52 -27.29 12.70
CA ASP A 52 10.34 -26.45 11.50
C ASP A 52 9.22 -27.00 10.63
N ILE A 53 9.14 -28.34 10.48
CA ILE A 53 8.04 -29.01 9.78
C ILE A 53 6.71 -28.72 10.48
N ALA A 54 6.66 -28.82 11.80
CA ALA A 54 5.44 -28.53 12.57
C ALA A 54 5.01 -27.05 12.42
N GLN A 55 5.97 -26.11 12.39
CA GLN A 55 5.71 -24.70 12.12
C GLN A 55 5.14 -24.50 10.71
N PHE A 56 5.78 -25.09 9.69
CA PHE A 56 5.29 -25.03 8.32
C PHE A 56 3.86 -25.56 8.20
N GLU A 57 3.56 -26.72 8.80
CA GLU A 57 2.22 -27.31 8.79
C GLU A 57 1.16 -26.37 9.39
N LEU A 58 1.49 -25.69 10.48
CA LEU A 58 0.61 -24.71 11.10
C LEU A 58 0.31 -23.55 10.16
N LEU A 59 1.34 -22.95 9.55
CA LEU A 59 1.20 -21.82 8.64
C LEU A 59 0.49 -22.24 7.33
N PHE A 60 0.85 -23.38 6.79
CA PHE A 60 0.24 -23.94 5.59
C PHE A 60 -1.26 -24.18 5.77
N LYS A 61 -1.67 -24.69 6.93
CA LYS A 61 -3.10 -24.86 7.25
C LYS A 61 -3.86 -23.52 7.31
N ARG A 62 -3.24 -22.45 7.80
CA ARG A 62 -3.84 -21.10 7.76
C ARG A 62 -4.08 -20.67 6.31
N ARG A 63 -3.09 -20.87 5.43
CA ARG A 63 -3.22 -20.57 4.00
C ARG A 63 -4.28 -21.42 3.30
N LEU A 64 -4.40 -22.69 3.61
CA LEU A 64 -5.48 -23.55 3.12
C LEU A 64 -6.88 -23.03 3.48
N ASN A 65 -7.02 -22.32 4.61
CA ASN A 65 -8.25 -21.64 4.99
C ASN A 65 -8.42 -20.28 4.31
N GLY A 66 -7.51 -19.91 3.39
CA GLY A 66 -7.53 -18.72 2.57
C GLY A 66 -6.88 -17.48 3.19
N GLU A 67 -6.27 -17.58 4.38
CA GLU A 67 -5.61 -16.44 5.03
C GLU A 67 -4.42 -15.94 4.18
N PRO A 68 -4.29 -14.62 3.93
CA PRO A 68 -3.19 -14.07 3.14
C PRO A 68 -1.81 -14.44 3.70
N VAL A 69 -0.87 -14.79 2.82
CA VAL A 69 0.51 -15.12 3.24
C VAL A 69 1.14 -13.97 4.02
N ALA A 70 0.91 -12.73 3.60
CA ALA A 70 1.41 -11.55 4.29
C ALA A 70 0.95 -11.48 5.76
N PHE A 71 -0.32 -11.79 6.04
CA PHE A 71 -0.82 -11.83 7.43
C PHE A 71 -0.32 -13.04 8.21
N ILE A 72 -0.09 -14.17 7.53
CA ILE A 72 0.47 -15.37 8.14
C ILE A 72 1.91 -15.14 8.60
N ILE A 73 2.73 -14.51 7.75
CA ILE A 73 4.14 -14.21 8.01
C ILE A 73 4.29 -12.95 8.87
N GLY A 74 3.36 -11.98 8.73
CA GLY A 74 3.36 -10.71 9.44
C GLY A 74 4.18 -9.62 8.75
N THR A 75 4.71 -9.88 7.55
CA THR A 75 5.47 -8.92 6.74
C THR A 75 5.07 -8.95 5.28
N GLN A 76 5.27 -7.82 4.57
CA GLN A 76 5.09 -7.66 3.13
C GLN A 76 6.17 -6.75 2.57
N GLY A 77 6.78 -7.18 1.48
CA GLY A 77 7.69 -6.33 0.71
C GLY A 77 6.93 -5.23 -0.03
N PHE A 78 7.43 -4.00 0.03
CA PHE A 78 6.94 -2.88 -0.75
C PHE A 78 8.10 -1.95 -1.07
N TRP A 79 8.32 -1.65 -2.35
CA TRP A 79 9.47 -0.90 -2.81
C TRP A 79 10.79 -1.56 -2.36
N SER A 80 11.66 -0.83 -1.69
CA SER A 80 12.91 -1.35 -1.11
C SER A 80 12.79 -1.80 0.36
N LEU A 81 11.57 -1.82 0.92
CA LEU A 81 11.31 -2.03 2.34
C LEU A 81 10.57 -3.35 2.60
N GLU A 82 10.83 -3.95 3.76
CA GLU A 82 9.99 -4.99 4.33
C GLU A 82 9.13 -4.39 5.45
N LEU A 83 7.82 -4.39 5.26
CA LEU A 83 6.86 -3.74 6.16
C LEU A 83 6.14 -4.76 7.03
N CYS A 84 5.97 -4.47 8.31
CA CYS A 84 5.00 -5.18 9.13
C CYS A 84 3.59 -4.92 8.61
N VAL A 85 2.77 -5.96 8.56
CA VAL A 85 1.36 -5.90 8.15
C VAL A 85 0.46 -6.55 9.17
N SER A 86 -0.81 -6.16 9.19
CA SER A 86 -1.85 -6.75 10.05
C SER A 86 -3.22 -6.68 9.37
N PRO A 87 -4.22 -7.45 9.83
CA PRO A 87 -5.59 -7.38 9.31
C PRO A 87 -6.31 -6.04 9.54
N ASP A 88 -5.65 -5.06 10.14
CA ASP A 88 -6.21 -3.72 10.39
C ASP A 88 -5.95 -2.74 9.23
N THR A 89 -5.18 -3.14 8.21
CA THR A 89 -4.82 -2.31 7.05
C THR A 89 -4.89 -3.10 5.75
N LEU A 90 -4.91 -2.37 4.62
CA LEU A 90 -4.65 -2.96 3.31
C LEU A 90 -3.23 -3.57 3.28
N ILE A 91 -3.07 -4.75 2.68
CA ILE A 91 -1.75 -5.29 2.34
C ILE A 91 -1.18 -4.44 1.19
N PRO A 92 0.03 -3.88 1.32
CA PRO A 92 0.64 -3.10 0.24
C PRO A 92 0.67 -3.86 -1.09
N ARG A 93 0.18 -3.22 -2.16
CA ARG A 93 0.07 -3.82 -3.50
C ARG A 93 1.23 -3.36 -4.39
N PRO A 94 1.75 -4.24 -5.27
CA PRO A 94 2.80 -3.84 -6.22
C PRO A 94 2.37 -2.69 -7.13
N GLU A 95 1.09 -2.59 -7.51
CA GLU A 95 0.55 -1.52 -8.34
C GLU A 95 0.66 -0.15 -7.68
N THR A 96 0.57 -0.09 -6.35
CA THR A 96 0.72 1.14 -5.56
C THR A 96 2.15 1.71 -5.62
N GLU A 97 3.16 0.90 -5.94
CA GLU A 97 4.54 1.38 -6.17
C GLU A 97 4.63 2.39 -7.32
N LEU A 98 3.65 2.39 -8.25
CA LEU A 98 3.55 3.37 -9.31
C LEU A 98 3.36 4.80 -8.78
N LEU A 99 2.67 4.99 -7.62
CA LEU A 99 2.59 6.30 -6.94
C LEU A 99 3.98 6.77 -6.51
N VAL A 100 4.75 5.89 -5.88
CA VAL A 100 6.13 6.20 -5.44
C VAL A 100 7.01 6.52 -6.64
N GLU A 101 7.02 5.65 -7.64
CA GLU A 101 7.82 5.84 -8.86
C GLU A 101 7.48 7.17 -9.56
N THR A 102 6.20 7.50 -9.66
CA THR A 102 5.75 8.73 -10.30
C THR A 102 6.12 9.96 -9.49
N ALA A 103 5.96 9.92 -8.16
CA ALA A 103 6.34 11.01 -7.26
C ALA A 103 7.83 11.34 -7.35
N LEU A 104 8.68 10.32 -7.38
CA LEU A 104 10.15 10.48 -7.49
C LEU A 104 10.61 11.04 -8.84
N ARG A 105 9.76 11.00 -9.88
CA ARG A 105 10.03 11.57 -11.20
C ARG A 105 9.55 13.01 -11.39
N LEU A 106 8.74 13.52 -10.45
CA LEU A 106 8.33 14.93 -10.48
C LEU A 106 9.50 15.84 -10.16
N ASP A 107 9.56 16.98 -10.84
CA ASP A 107 10.54 18.04 -10.53
C ASP A 107 10.07 18.85 -9.31
N LEU A 108 10.30 18.30 -8.13
CA LEU A 108 9.92 18.88 -6.84
C LEU A 108 11.13 19.52 -6.14
N PRO A 109 10.91 20.50 -5.26
CA PRO A 109 11.97 21.06 -4.43
C PRO A 109 12.72 19.99 -3.63
N THR A 110 14.01 20.20 -3.39
CA THR A 110 14.87 19.27 -2.66
C THR A 110 14.37 18.97 -1.24
N ASN A 111 13.68 19.91 -0.61
CA ASN A 111 13.13 19.83 0.75
C ASN A 111 11.59 19.84 0.74
N SER A 112 10.98 19.11 -0.18
CA SER A 112 9.53 19.08 -0.36
C SER A 112 8.77 18.65 0.88
N GLN A 113 7.60 19.26 1.05
CA GLN A 113 6.59 18.88 2.03
C GLN A 113 5.60 17.92 1.35
N VAL A 114 5.52 16.69 1.83
CA VAL A 114 4.74 15.62 1.20
C VAL A 114 3.70 15.09 2.18
N LEU A 115 2.47 14.87 1.70
CA LEU A 115 1.38 14.30 2.48
C LEU A 115 0.88 13.00 1.86
N ASP A 116 0.83 11.94 2.66
CA ASP A 116 0.21 10.65 2.33
C ASP A 116 -1.10 10.50 3.12
N LEU A 117 -2.23 10.53 2.40
CA LEU A 117 -3.58 10.44 2.96
C LEU A 117 -4.07 8.99 2.97
N GLY A 118 -4.52 8.51 4.13
CA GLY A 118 -4.90 7.10 4.31
C GLY A 118 -3.66 6.22 4.28
N THR A 119 -2.65 6.57 5.06
CA THR A 119 -1.30 5.97 4.98
C THR A 119 -1.26 4.46 5.28
N GLY A 120 -2.26 3.91 5.99
CA GLY A 120 -2.37 2.49 6.28
C GLY A 120 -1.15 1.93 7.01
N THR A 121 -0.42 1.03 6.36
CA THR A 121 0.86 0.49 6.85
C THR A 121 2.00 1.51 6.84
N GLY A 122 1.80 2.67 6.24
CA GLY A 122 2.83 3.66 5.94
C GLY A 122 3.57 3.42 4.62
N ALA A 123 3.14 2.49 3.78
CA ALA A 123 3.91 1.99 2.62
C ALA A 123 4.41 3.12 1.70
N ILE A 124 3.52 4.00 1.24
CA ILE A 124 3.86 5.11 0.35
C ILE A 124 4.77 6.11 1.07
N ALA A 125 4.35 6.56 2.27
CA ALA A 125 5.08 7.55 3.06
C ALA A 125 6.50 7.08 3.41
N LEU A 126 6.66 5.81 3.84
CA LEU A 126 7.95 5.21 4.18
C LEU A 126 8.86 5.10 2.96
N ALA A 127 8.33 4.64 1.82
CA ALA A 127 9.10 4.52 0.59
C ALA A 127 9.63 5.89 0.14
N LEU A 128 8.79 6.94 0.15
CA LEU A 128 9.21 8.30 -0.21
C LEU A 128 10.22 8.88 0.79
N ALA A 129 10.02 8.66 2.10
CA ALA A 129 10.94 9.12 3.13
C ALA A 129 12.32 8.44 3.03
N ALA A 130 12.36 7.16 2.67
CA ALA A 130 13.60 6.42 2.47
C ALA A 130 14.38 6.89 1.23
N GLU A 131 13.68 7.12 0.10
CA GLU A 131 14.30 7.55 -1.15
C GLU A 131 14.72 9.02 -1.16
N GLN A 132 14.02 9.87 -0.38
CA GLN A 132 14.23 11.31 -0.34
C GLN A 132 14.47 11.80 1.10
N PRO A 133 15.68 11.63 1.65
CA PRO A 133 15.96 11.96 3.06
C PRO A 133 15.78 13.44 3.44
N LEU A 134 15.74 14.33 2.46
CA LEU A 134 15.53 15.77 2.68
C LEU A 134 14.06 16.19 2.61
N TRP A 135 13.19 15.32 2.09
CA TRP A 135 11.75 15.58 2.12
C TRP A 135 11.21 15.46 3.55
N GLN A 136 10.20 16.25 3.85
CA GLN A 136 9.43 16.13 5.09
C GLN A 136 8.11 15.46 4.76
N VAL A 137 8.00 14.18 5.11
CA VAL A 137 6.84 13.37 4.79
C VAL A 137 5.89 13.32 5.98
N THR A 138 4.61 13.53 5.72
CA THR A 138 3.54 13.39 6.70
C THR A 138 2.59 12.30 6.24
N GLY A 139 2.39 11.27 7.07
CA GLY A 139 1.37 10.24 6.86
C GLY A 139 0.18 10.47 7.78
N VAL A 140 -1.04 10.37 7.28
CA VAL A 140 -2.25 10.46 8.10
C VAL A 140 -3.19 9.29 7.85
N ASP A 141 -3.89 8.85 8.90
CA ASP A 141 -4.93 7.83 8.83
C ASP A 141 -5.98 8.09 9.91
N ILE A 142 -7.21 7.67 9.67
CA ILE A 142 -8.29 7.77 10.65
C ILE A 142 -8.20 6.66 11.70
N GLN A 143 -7.66 5.49 11.34
CA GLN A 143 -7.65 4.29 12.16
C GLN A 143 -6.44 4.26 13.12
N PRO A 144 -6.66 4.26 14.45
CA PRO A 144 -5.54 4.23 15.41
C PRO A 144 -4.61 3.03 15.27
N LYS A 145 -5.16 1.88 14.83
CA LYS A 145 -4.36 0.66 14.64
C LYS A 145 -3.46 0.75 13.39
N ALA A 146 -3.94 1.38 12.31
CA ALA A 146 -3.13 1.68 11.14
C ALA A 146 -1.97 2.61 11.51
N LEU A 147 -2.23 3.66 12.28
CA LEU A 147 -1.20 4.59 12.77
C LEU A 147 -0.13 3.89 13.63
N ALA A 148 -0.56 3.01 14.53
CA ALA A 148 0.37 2.24 15.36
C ALA A 148 1.27 1.32 14.52
N LEU A 149 0.71 0.74 13.45
CA LEU A 149 1.45 -0.11 12.52
C LEU A 149 2.42 0.71 11.67
N ALA A 150 1.97 1.84 11.11
CA ALA A 150 2.81 2.77 10.34
C ALA A 150 3.97 3.32 11.21
N GLU A 151 3.70 3.70 12.47
CA GLU A 151 4.73 4.15 13.40
C GLU A 151 5.74 3.04 13.73
N ARG A 152 5.28 1.79 13.91
CA ARG A 152 6.18 0.65 14.06
C ARG A 152 7.09 0.47 12.85
N ASN A 153 6.54 0.56 11.64
CA ASN A 153 7.31 0.49 10.40
C ASN A 153 8.31 1.66 10.28
N ARG A 154 7.89 2.89 10.63
CA ARG A 154 8.76 4.05 10.65
C ARG A 154 9.98 3.84 11.57
N GLN A 155 9.75 3.32 12.78
CA GLN A 155 10.81 3.03 13.75
C GLN A 155 11.74 1.90 13.27
N LEU A 156 11.17 0.84 12.68
CA LEU A 156 11.94 -0.29 12.12
C LEU A 156 12.94 0.18 11.05
N HIS A 157 12.52 1.12 10.20
CA HIS A 157 13.34 1.67 9.11
C HIS A 157 14.08 2.96 9.48
N GLN A 158 13.96 3.45 10.71
CA GLN A 158 14.68 4.62 11.26
C GLN A 158 14.47 5.90 10.41
N LEU A 159 13.24 6.16 9.97
CA LEU A 159 12.90 7.29 9.10
C LEU A 159 12.48 8.51 9.93
N ASP A 160 13.45 9.37 10.29
CA ASP A 160 13.23 10.55 11.13
C ASP A 160 12.54 11.70 10.37
N ASN A 161 12.57 11.67 9.04
CA ASN A 161 11.91 12.64 8.16
C ASN A 161 10.45 12.31 7.85
N LEU A 162 9.87 11.27 8.49
CA LEU A 162 8.46 10.90 8.42
C LEU A 162 7.77 11.19 9.77
N SER A 163 6.64 11.86 9.72
CA SER A 163 5.74 12.09 10.86
C SER A 163 4.37 11.48 10.59
N ILE A 164 3.75 10.86 11.61
CA ILE A 164 2.49 10.15 11.48
C ILE A 164 1.46 10.74 12.44
N TYR A 165 0.26 11.10 11.94
CA TYR A 165 -0.80 11.73 12.73
C TYR A 165 -2.16 11.10 12.47
N GLN A 166 -3.04 11.15 13.48
CA GLN A 166 -4.43 10.76 13.30
C GLN A 166 -5.21 11.89 12.64
N SER A 167 -5.87 11.57 11.52
CA SER A 167 -6.75 12.50 10.82
C SER A 167 -7.81 11.76 10.02
N ASP A 168 -9.03 12.26 10.04
CA ASP A 168 -10.03 11.92 9.03
C ASP A 168 -9.75 12.81 7.82
N TRP A 169 -9.07 12.25 6.83
CA TRP A 169 -8.50 12.97 5.68
C TRP A 169 -7.76 14.23 6.12
N PHE A 170 -8.28 15.41 5.82
CA PHE A 170 -7.69 16.70 6.10
C PHE A 170 -8.12 17.33 7.44
N SER A 171 -9.02 16.70 8.20
CA SER A 171 -9.69 17.34 9.34
C SER A 171 -8.74 17.83 10.44
N ALA A 172 -7.73 17.03 10.80
CA ALA A 172 -6.74 17.42 11.79
C ALA A 172 -5.72 18.44 11.23
N LEU A 173 -5.43 18.39 9.93
CA LEU A 173 -4.52 19.33 9.28
C LEU A 173 -5.06 20.76 9.29
N ALA A 174 -6.37 20.93 9.21
CA ALA A 174 -7.04 22.24 9.26
C ALA A 174 -6.98 22.90 10.63
N THR A 175 -6.78 22.13 11.71
CA THR A 175 -6.92 22.63 13.09
C THR A 175 -5.65 22.55 13.93
N ALA A 176 -4.79 21.55 13.71
CA ALA A 176 -3.64 21.22 14.57
C ALA A 176 -2.36 21.17 13.74
N ARG A 177 -1.82 22.12 13.26
CA ARG A 177 -0.51 22.30 12.58
C ARG A 177 0.40 21.05 12.47
N PRO A 178 0.13 20.08 11.58
CA PRO A 178 1.18 19.53 10.76
C PRO A 178 1.19 20.13 9.34
N GLN A 179 0.30 21.10 9.05
CA GLN A 179 0.28 21.75 7.74
C GLN A 179 1.46 22.74 7.61
N PRO A 180 2.29 22.62 6.54
CA PRO A 180 3.30 23.61 6.22
C PRO A 180 2.67 25.00 6.00
N GLU A 181 3.38 26.07 6.37
CA GLU A 181 2.88 27.45 6.20
C GLU A 181 2.57 27.77 4.73
N THR A 182 3.28 27.16 3.81
CA THR A 182 3.14 27.37 2.35
C THR A 182 2.27 26.32 1.66
N GLY A 183 1.73 25.33 2.39
CA GLY A 183 1.07 24.15 1.83
C GLY A 183 2.03 23.04 1.42
N PHE A 184 1.48 21.90 1.01
CA PHE A 184 2.24 20.74 0.56
C PHE A 184 2.69 20.90 -0.90
N ASP A 185 3.88 20.42 -1.21
CA ASP A 185 4.39 20.31 -2.58
C ASP A 185 3.74 19.15 -3.34
N LEU A 186 3.43 18.07 -2.61
CA LEU A 186 2.83 16.86 -3.14
C LEU A 186 1.86 16.27 -2.10
N ILE A 187 0.67 15.92 -2.56
CA ILE A 187 -0.29 15.10 -1.81
C ILE A 187 -0.50 13.80 -2.59
N LEU A 188 -0.40 12.67 -1.88
CA LEU A 188 -0.69 11.34 -2.45
C LEU A 188 -1.80 10.67 -1.66
N SER A 189 -2.51 9.75 -2.31
CA SER A 189 -3.45 8.85 -1.63
C SER A 189 -3.66 7.58 -2.44
N ASN A 190 -3.73 6.45 -1.74
CA ASN A 190 -4.41 5.26 -2.22
C ASN A 190 -5.69 5.10 -1.38
N PRO A 191 -6.77 5.83 -1.71
CA PRO A 191 -8.01 5.80 -0.95
C PRO A 191 -8.80 4.52 -1.25
N PRO A 192 -9.78 4.14 -0.44
CA PRO A 192 -10.78 3.15 -0.85
C PRO A 192 -11.43 3.56 -2.17
N TYR A 193 -11.64 2.60 -3.09
CA TYR A 193 -12.23 2.86 -4.40
C TYR A 193 -13.11 1.73 -4.95
N ILE A 194 -13.44 0.74 -4.12
CA ILE A 194 -14.28 -0.38 -4.51
C ILE A 194 -15.75 -0.04 -4.24
N GLU A 195 -16.63 -0.40 -5.17
CA GLU A 195 -18.07 -0.26 -5.02
C GLU A 195 -18.60 -1.16 -3.88
N ALA A 196 -19.58 -0.69 -3.13
CA ALA A 196 -20.09 -1.41 -1.94
C ALA A 196 -20.67 -2.80 -2.25
N ASP A 197 -21.19 -3.00 -3.46
CA ASP A 197 -21.82 -4.26 -3.91
C ASP A 197 -20.87 -5.13 -4.77
N ASP A 198 -19.58 -4.79 -4.85
CA ASP A 198 -18.61 -5.55 -5.65
C ASP A 198 -18.37 -6.95 -5.07
N GLN A 199 -18.56 -7.98 -5.91
CA GLN A 199 -18.39 -9.38 -5.51
C GLN A 199 -16.96 -9.74 -5.12
N HIS A 200 -15.95 -9.04 -5.68
CA HIS A 200 -14.55 -9.27 -5.37
C HIS A 200 -14.20 -9.03 -3.89
N LEU A 201 -15.03 -8.27 -3.15
CA LEU A 201 -14.86 -8.07 -1.70
C LEU A 201 -14.94 -9.37 -0.89
N PHE A 202 -15.56 -10.40 -1.45
CA PHE A 202 -15.79 -11.69 -0.79
C PHE A 202 -14.86 -12.79 -1.31
N GLU A 203 -13.94 -12.47 -2.22
CA GLU A 203 -13.06 -13.42 -2.89
C GLU A 203 -11.59 -13.25 -2.46
N GLY A 204 -10.82 -14.31 -2.61
CA GLY A 204 -9.37 -14.29 -2.43
C GLY A 204 -8.91 -13.73 -1.09
N ASP A 205 -7.81 -12.99 -1.12
CA ASP A 205 -7.17 -12.38 0.04
C ASP A 205 -7.90 -11.13 0.54
N VAL A 206 -8.63 -10.43 -0.35
CA VAL A 206 -9.35 -9.17 -0.07
C VAL A 206 -10.37 -9.33 1.06
N ARG A 207 -11.03 -10.48 1.17
CA ARG A 207 -12.02 -10.78 2.23
C ARG A 207 -11.47 -10.75 3.67
N PHE A 208 -10.14 -10.76 3.83
CA PHE A 208 -9.46 -10.67 5.13
C PHE A 208 -9.03 -9.25 5.49
N GLU A 209 -9.17 -8.32 4.55
CA GLU A 209 -8.80 -6.92 4.72
C GLU A 209 -9.98 -6.10 5.24
N PRO A 210 -9.75 -4.99 5.95
CA PRO A 210 -10.85 -4.22 6.50
C PRO A 210 -11.64 -3.51 5.40
N ALA A 211 -12.98 -3.63 5.43
CA ALA A 211 -13.85 -2.99 4.44
C ALA A 211 -13.64 -1.46 4.36
N SER A 212 -13.25 -0.82 5.46
CA SER A 212 -12.93 0.62 5.50
C SER A 212 -11.69 1.02 4.68
N ALA A 213 -10.83 0.06 4.30
CA ALA A 213 -9.68 0.31 3.44
C ALA A 213 -9.98 -0.04 1.95
N LEU A 214 -11.19 -0.53 1.66
CA LEU A 214 -11.56 -1.05 0.34
C LEU A 214 -12.73 -0.31 -0.28
N VAL A 215 -13.80 -0.08 0.49
CA VAL A 215 -15.12 0.34 -0.01
C VAL A 215 -15.29 1.84 0.09
N SER A 216 -15.76 2.46 -1.01
CA SER A 216 -16.00 3.90 -1.12
C SER A 216 -17.34 4.21 -1.81
N GLY A 217 -18.42 4.02 -1.06
CA GLY A 217 -19.78 4.34 -1.53
C GLY A 217 -20.32 3.40 -2.60
N VAL A 218 -21.33 3.87 -3.32
CA VAL A 218 -22.06 3.06 -4.31
C VAL A 218 -21.28 2.84 -5.60
N ASP A 219 -20.50 3.85 -6.01
CA ASP A 219 -19.74 3.86 -7.27
C ASP A 219 -18.22 3.87 -7.08
N GLY A 220 -17.77 3.63 -5.84
CA GLY A 220 -16.34 3.59 -5.50
C GLY A 220 -15.62 4.94 -5.56
N LEU A 221 -16.33 6.06 -5.69
CA LEU A 221 -15.71 7.38 -5.92
C LEU A 221 -15.85 8.36 -4.75
N ASP A 222 -16.53 8.02 -3.66
CA ASP A 222 -16.83 8.98 -2.59
C ASP A 222 -15.57 9.56 -1.95
N ASP A 223 -14.60 8.72 -1.60
CA ASP A 223 -13.35 9.16 -1.03
C ASP A 223 -12.48 9.91 -2.05
N LEU A 224 -12.47 9.48 -3.31
CA LEU A 224 -11.80 10.19 -4.41
C LEU A 224 -12.37 11.59 -4.61
N ARG A 225 -13.70 11.76 -4.57
CA ARG A 225 -14.36 13.09 -4.64
C ARG A 225 -13.91 13.99 -3.48
N LEU A 226 -13.86 13.42 -2.28
CA LEU A 226 -13.47 14.15 -1.08
C LEU A 226 -11.98 14.57 -1.16
N VAL A 227 -11.09 13.63 -1.42
CA VAL A 227 -9.64 13.87 -1.50
C VAL A 227 -9.33 14.89 -2.58
N ILE A 228 -9.83 14.71 -3.81
CA ILE A 228 -9.56 15.63 -4.94
C ILE A 228 -10.14 17.01 -4.66
N GLY A 229 -11.36 17.08 -4.13
CA GLY A 229 -12.04 18.36 -3.88
C GLY A 229 -11.42 19.20 -2.76
N GLN A 230 -10.89 18.55 -1.71
CA GLN A 230 -10.33 19.27 -0.57
C GLN A 230 -8.84 19.59 -0.69
N SER A 231 -8.08 18.78 -1.43
CA SER A 231 -6.60 18.91 -1.51
C SER A 231 -6.13 20.26 -2.05
N CYS A 232 -6.94 20.95 -2.88
CA CYS A 232 -6.62 22.30 -3.36
C CYS A 232 -6.35 23.32 -2.24
N SER A 233 -6.98 23.14 -1.07
CA SER A 233 -6.82 24.03 0.09
C SER A 233 -5.54 23.74 0.89
N PHE A 234 -4.87 22.63 0.63
CA PHE A 234 -3.70 22.16 1.36
C PHE A 234 -2.43 22.12 0.51
N LEU A 235 -2.57 22.11 -0.80
CA LEU A 235 -1.47 22.25 -1.74
C LEU A 235 -0.98 23.68 -1.82
N ARG A 236 0.32 23.85 -2.00
CA ARG A 236 0.86 25.11 -2.49
C ARG A 236 0.47 25.32 -3.97
N GLN A 237 0.60 26.55 -4.45
CA GLN A 237 0.53 26.81 -5.88
C GLN A 237 1.65 26.07 -6.63
N GLY A 238 1.31 25.45 -7.74
CA GLY A 238 2.21 24.54 -8.46
C GLY A 238 2.42 23.19 -7.79
N GLY A 239 1.71 22.90 -6.68
CA GLY A 239 1.75 21.58 -6.01
C GLY A 239 0.96 20.52 -6.75
N TRP A 240 1.29 19.28 -6.52
CA TRP A 240 0.72 18.13 -7.21
C TRP A 240 -0.17 17.29 -6.28
N LEU A 241 -1.28 16.82 -6.84
CA LEU A 241 -2.08 15.74 -6.27
C LEU A 241 -1.93 14.48 -7.12
N MET A 242 -1.80 13.33 -6.45
CA MET A 242 -1.76 12.01 -7.08
C MET A 242 -2.66 11.05 -6.31
N VAL A 243 -3.54 10.32 -7.02
CA VAL A 243 -4.42 9.33 -6.40
C VAL A 243 -4.39 8.01 -7.18
N GLU A 244 -4.39 6.89 -6.44
CA GLU A 244 -4.69 5.58 -7.00
C GLU A 244 -6.19 5.41 -7.16
N HIS A 245 -6.63 4.63 -8.16
CA HIS A 245 -8.03 4.32 -8.43
C HIS A 245 -8.18 2.99 -9.18
N GLY A 246 -9.39 2.49 -9.27
CA GLY A 246 -9.72 1.31 -10.07
C GLY A 246 -9.47 1.53 -11.57
N HIS A 247 -9.12 0.46 -12.27
CA HIS A 247 -8.74 0.53 -13.69
C HIS A 247 -9.85 1.08 -14.62
N ASN A 248 -11.09 0.99 -14.19
CA ASN A 248 -12.26 1.50 -14.93
C ASN A 248 -12.65 2.94 -14.53
N GLN A 249 -12.00 3.55 -13.54
CA GLN A 249 -12.36 4.84 -12.96
C GLN A 249 -11.56 6.02 -13.54
N GLY A 250 -10.50 5.79 -14.33
CA GLY A 250 -9.59 6.84 -14.80
C GLY A 250 -10.27 8.02 -15.48
N ALA A 251 -11.31 7.81 -16.31
CA ALA A 251 -12.05 8.90 -16.95
C ALA A 251 -12.80 9.77 -15.94
N ALA A 252 -13.54 9.15 -15.02
CA ALA A 252 -14.28 9.85 -13.98
C ALA A 252 -13.34 10.63 -13.03
N VAL A 253 -12.21 10.04 -12.67
CA VAL A 253 -11.19 10.69 -11.82
C VAL A 253 -10.60 11.91 -12.52
N ARG A 254 -10.27 11.86 -13.81
CA ARG A 254 -9.81 13.04 -14.56
C ARG A 254 -10.86 14.16 -14.60
N GLU A 255 -12.15 13.81 -14.71
CA GLU A 255 -13.23 14.79 -14.62
C GLU A 255 -13.29 15.47 -13.25
N LEU A 256 -13.10 14.71 -12.15
CA LEU A 256 -13.02 15.25 -10.79
C LEU A 256 -11.84 16.23 -10.64
N PHE A 257 -10.65 15.88 -11.14
CA PHE A 257 -9.49 16.78 -11.14
C PHE A 257 -9.78 18.07 -11.91
N SER A 258 -10.34 17.95 -13.11
CA SER A 258 -10.66 19.11 -13.96
C SER A 258 -11.71 20.01 -13.30
N ALA A 259 -12.75 19.43 -12.70
CA ALA A 259 -13.79 20.17 -11.98
C ALA A 259 -13.25 20.89 -10.73
N ALA A 260 -12.24 20.32 -10.06
CA ALA A 260 -11.56 20.92 -8.91
C ALA A 260 -10.51 21.98 -9.32
N GLY A 261 -10.31 22.23 -10.62
CA GLY A 261 -9.42 23.27 -11.12
C GLY A 261 -7.96 22.89 -11.29
N TYR A 262 -7.65 21.61 -11.28
CA TYR A 262 -6.29 21.12 -11.61
C TYR A 262 -6.03 21.23 -13.10
N HIS A 263 -4.78 21.48 -13.47
CA HIS A 263 -4.27 21.39 -14.84
C HIS A 263 -3.25 20.28 -15.00
N SER A 264 -2.79 20.03 -16.22
CA SER A 264 -1.85 18.93 -16.55
C SER A 264 -2.36 17.57 -16.04
N VAL A 265 -3.68 17.38 -16.09
CA VAL A 265 -4.31 16.15 -15.60
C VAL A 265 -4.00 15.00 -16.53
N GLU A 266 -3.42 13.96 -15.99
CA GLU A 266 -3.12 12.73 -16.72
C GLU A 266 -3.42 11.47 -15.88
N THR A 267 -3.64 10.36 -16.56
CA THR A 267 -3.73 9.03 -15.92
C THR A 267 -2.55 8.18 -16.40
N ARG A 268 -1.93 7.46 -15.48
CA ARG A 268 -0.85 6.53 -15.77
C ARG A 268 -1.32 5.10 -15.58
N VAL A 269 -0.81 4.23 -16.43
CA VAL A 269 -1.12 2.81 -16.42
C VAL A 269 -0.09 2.04 -15.61
N ASP A 270 -0.54 0.97 -14.97
CA ASP A 270 0.34 0.00 -14.30
C ASP A 270 1.09 -0.91 -15.30
N TYR A 271 1.90 -1.83 -14.80
CA TYR A 271 2.66 -2.77 -15.63
C TYR A 271 1.77 -3.73 -16.45
N ASN A 272 0.50 -3.88 -16.07
CA ASN A 272 -0.51 -4.62 -16.84
C ASN A 272 -1.22 -3.75 -17.89
N ARG A 273 -0.80 -2.47 -18.05
CA ARG A 273 -1.38 -1.46 -18.95
C ARG A 273 -2.83 -1.10 -18.62
N LEU A 274 -3.18 -1.21 -17.35
CA LEU A 274 -4.48 -0.78 -16.83
C LEU A 274 -4.33 0.58 -16.15
N ASP A 275 -5.30 1.49 -16.35
CA ASP A 275 -5.35 2.77 -15.64
C ASP A 275 -5.21 2.52 -14.13
N ARG A 276 -4.32 3.24 -13.45
CA ARG A 276 -4.05 2.98 -12.04
C ARG A 276 -3.94 4.24 -11.19
N ILE A 277 -3.24 5.25 -11.65
CA ILE A 277 -3.09 6.50 -10.91
C ILE A 277 -3.47 7.68 -11.80
N SER A 278 -4.09 8.69 -11.22
CA SER A 278 -4.28 9.99 -11.85
C SER A 278 -3.61 11.08 -11.05
N LEU A 279 -3.05 12.06 -11.75
CA LEU A 279 -2.37 13.19 -11.15
C LEU A 279 -2.75 14.49 -11.84
N GLY A 280 -2.59 15.60 -11.11
CA GLY A 280 -2.83 16.94 -11.60
C GLY A 280 -2.08 17.97 -10.77
N CYS A 281 -1.77 19.10 -11.36
CA CYS A 281 -1.06 20.20 -10.74
C CYS A 281 -2.03 21.35 -10.43
N LEU A 282 -1.89 21.95 -9.23
CA LEU A 282 -2.63 23.16 -8.90
C LEU A 282 -2.00 24.36 -9.64
N PRO A 283 -2.79 25.25 -10.28
CA PRO A 283 -2.26 26.40 -11.01
C PRO A 283 -1.35 27.28 -10.15
N GLU A 284 -0.31 27.86 -10.80
CA GLU A 284 0.45 28.95 -10.21
C GLU A 284 -0.40 30.23 -10.28
N SER A 285 -0.36 31.09 -9.23
CA SER A 285 -0.96 32.42 -9.35
C SER A 285 -0.11 33.27 -10.28
N TYR A 286 -0.73 33.90 -11.22
CA TYR A 286 -0.13 34.95 -12.04
C TYR A 286 0.02 36.24 -11.27
#